data_63f8ae0a09d9fab8a797aa7d9ee929c9
#
_entry.id   63f8ae0a09d9fab8a797aa7d9ee929c9
#
_cell.length_a   1.000
_cell.length_b   1.000
_cell.length_c   1.000
_cell.angle_alpha   90.00
_cell.angle_beta   90.00
_cell.angle_gamma   90.00
#
_symmetry.space_group_name_H-M   'P 1'
#
loop_
_entity.id
_entity.type
_entity.pdbx_description
1 polymer ?
#
loop_
_entity_poly.entity_id
_entity_poly.type
_entity_poly.pdbx_seq_one_letter_code
_entity_poly.pdbx_strand_id
1 'polypeptide(L)'
;YVYENPVKDVQNTLESVENEYKRYPIMYFYGLGNGILYKALLKNETHQKIIVVEPEIEIIYAVLNLIDLSDELFSERLTLFYSEFANYTQFYYLACNSKFTAYAKIYNLQIHSPFYDQFSDDYAKINQSFAKAISQMVAGHGNSIDDNLIGVRNNIENLTAMLTNYSYVDLIKKRYKLMDTAVIVSTGPSLDKQLETLKKFAPYVTVISLDASLPILMKHGIKPDYVTSIERVEATSSFFKKRDKKIDKDAYFIIASLTHKKTIKNILPRRLVLTMRPQQNETSFGLKGYGYLGIGHSTANQAYQLAYVLKHKNIVLIGQDLAFAPDGKSHATGHAFAQADEYLYVKAYGGEGEVRTTYVWDKFRNQFEADIEQSSKKDVTTYNCTQGGARIEGSIEKPFLETMQELCKDKKQKNLPNIAPIKEKRTNKDML
;
A
#
# COMPACT_ATOMS: atom_id res chain seq x y z
N TYR A 1 33.82 25.62 9.33
CA TYR A 1 33.48 25.48 10.75
C TYR A 1 31.96 25.38 10.90
N VAL A 2 31.49 24.47 11.75
CA VAL A 2 30.02 24.28 12.01
C VAL A 2 29.43 25.52 12.66
N TYR A 3 30.22 26.30 13.39
CA TYR A 3 29.81 27.52 14.09
C TYR A 3 30.86 28.61 13.91
N GLU A 4 30.42 29.87 13.83
CA GLU A 4 31.30 31.05 14.01
C GLU A 4 31.59 31.27 15.48
N ASN A 5 30.55 31.19 16.32
CA ASN A 5 30.64 31.25 17.77
C ASN A 5 29.67 30.24 18.39
N PRO A 6 30.16 29.04 18.82
CA PRO A 6 29.28 27.95 19.25
C PRO A 6 28.29 28.31 20.36
N VAL A 7 28.70 29.14 21.32
CA VAL A 7 27.85 29.56 22.44
C VAL A 7 26.75 30.52 21.98
N LYS A 8 27.15 31.53 21.22
CA LYS A 8 26.22 32.56 20.74
C LYS A 8 25.23 31.99 19.74
N ASP A 9 25.70 31.13 18.84
CA ASP A 9 24.88 30.53 17.79
C ASP A 9 23.83 29.59 18.37
N VAL A 10 24.21 28.76 19.36
CA VAL A 10 23.26 27.91 20.11
C VAL A 10 22.27 28.76 20.90
N GLN A 11 22.71 29.85 21.55
CA GLN A 11 21.77 30.72 22.26
C GLN A 11 20.78 31.41 21.34
N ASN A 12 21.23 31.95 20.20
CA ASN A 12 20.35 32.58 19.21
C ASN A 12 19.29 31.58 18.69
N THR A 13 19.71 30.35 18.41
CA THR A 13 18.78 29.31 17.96
C THR A 13 17.78 28.91 19.03
N LEU A 14 18.23 28.79 20.31
CA LEU A 14 17.33 28.54 21.44
C LEU A 14 16.28 29.63 21.61
N GLU A 15 16.70 30.92 21.55
CA GLU A 15 15.78 32.05 21.64
C GLU A 15 14.76 32.07 20.50
N SER A 16 15.19 31.77 19.27
CA SER A 16 14.31 31.65 18.10
C SER A 16 13.28 30.51 18.29
N VAL A 17 13.75 29.35 18.71
CA VAL A 17 12.87 28.20 18.97
C VAL A 17 11.90 28.48 20.12
N GLU A 18 12.34 29.11 21.19
CA GLU A 18 11.44 29.49 22.29
C GLU A 18 10.36 30.48 21.85
N ASN A 19 10.68 31.42 20.97
CA ASN A 19 9.71 32.38 20.47
C ASN A 19 8.70 31.79 19.50
N GLU A 20 9.16 30.95 18.53
CA GLU A 20 8.35 30.48 17.43
C GLU A 20 7.79 29.06 17.63
N TYR A 21 8.55 28.20 18.30
CA TYR A 21 8.28 26.76 18.37
C TYR A 21 8.13 26.22 19.80
N LYS A 22 7.97 27.05 20.80
CA LYS A 22 7.91 26.67 22.23
C LYS A 22 6.94 25.51 22.54
N ARG A 23 5.84 25.41 21.79
CA ARG A 23 4.78 24.39 21.98
C ARG A 23 4.81 23.26 20.96
N TYR A 24 5.82 23.21 20.11
CA TYR A 24 5.92 22.16 19.11
C TYR A 24 6.34 20.85 19.77
N PRO A 25 5.48 19.81 19.74
CA PRO A 25 5.81 18.54 20.39
C PRO A 25 6.84 17.74 19.61
N ILE A 26 6.96 17.96 18.30
CA ILE A 26 7.95 17.31 17.45
C ILE A 26 8.67 18.35 16.61
N MET A 27 10.00 18.22 16.54
CA MET A 27 10.86 19.09 15.73
C MET A 27 11.79 18.24 14.88
N TYR A 28 12.14 18.75 13.69
CA TYR A 28 12.99 18.09 12.73
C TYR A 28 14.15 18.99 12.36
N PHE A 29 15.37 18.46 12.43
CA PHE A 29 16.59 19.19 12.10
C PHE A 29 17.46 18.42 11.12
N TYR A 30 18.08 19.16 10.22
CA TYR A 30 19.14 18.68 9.36
C TYR A 30 20.47 19.25 9.88
N GLY A 31 21.32 18.35 10.37
CA GLY A 31 22.57 18.65 11.06
C GLY A 31 22.51 18.42 12.57
N LEU A 32 23.48 17.70 13.11
CA LEU A 32 23.63 17.43 14.53
C LEU A 32 24.43 18.54 15.23
N GLY A 33 25.34 19.16 14.51
CA GLY A 33 26.26 20.17 15.06
C GLY A 33 27.08 19.61 16.21
N ASN A 34 27.11 20.31 17.33
CA ASN A 34 27.79 19.85 18.56
C ASN A 34 26.88 19.08 19.54
N GLY A 35 25.62 18.82 19.17
CA GLY A 35 24.65 18.10 20.01
C GLY A 35 24.06 18.89 21.20
N ILE A 36 24.68 19.99 21.61
CA ILE A 36 24.28 20.76 22.81
C ILE A 36 22.91 21.38 22.62
N LEU A 37 22.60 21.87 21.42
CA LEU A 37 21.31 22.46 21.10
C LEU A 37 20.15 21.50 21.43
N TYR A 38 20.24 20.26 21.00
CA TYR A 38 19.17 19.27 21.19
C TYR A 38 18.98 18.89 22.66
N LYS A 39 20.08 18.77 23.41
CA LYS A 39 20.04 18.56 24.84
C LYS A 39 19.39 19.71 25.56
N ALA A 40 19.66 20.94 25.12
CA ALA A 40 19.04 22.15 25.69
C ALA A 40 17.55 22.26 25.36
N LEU A 41 17.15 22.00 24.10
CA LEU A 41 15.75 21.99 23.65
C LEU A 41 14.92 20.92 24.37
N LEU A 42 15.48 19.74 24.63
CA LEU A 42 14.78 18.66 25.33
C LEU A 42 14.59 18.90 26.85
N LYS A 43 15.14 19.96 27.41
CA LYS A 43 14.75 20.44 28.76
C LYS A 43 13.33 20.97 28.81
N ASN A 44 12.81 21.42 27.66
CA ASN A 44 11.40 21.78 27.54
C ASN A 44 10.57 20.49 27.37
N GLU A 45 9.74 20.15 28.34
CA GLU A 45 8.90 18.94 28.35
C GLU A 45 7.86 18.92 27.25
N THR A 46 7.49 20.08 26.66
CA THR A 46 6.58 20.14 25.53
C THR A 46 7.22 19.55 24.24
N HIS A 47 8.54 19.61 24.12
CA HIS A 47 9.29 18.95 23.06
C HIS A 47 9.39 17.45 23.36
N GLN A 48 8.39 16.69 22.90
CA GLN A 48 8.30 15.25 23.15
C GLN A 48 9.33 14.48 22.33
N LYS A 49 9.66 14.97 21.12
CA LYS A 49 10.63 14.32 20.25
C LYS A 49 11.34 15.33 19.33
N ILE A 50 12.64 15.15 19.21
CA ILE A 50 13.48 15.82 18.21
C ILE A 50 14.07 14.77 17.29
N ILE A 51 13.95 15.00 15.98
CA ILE A 51 14.48 14.12 14.93
C ILE A 51 15.59 14.87 14.22
N VAL A 52 16.76 14.28 14.18
CA VAL A 52 17.96 14.87 13.58
C VAL A 52 18.48 13.95 12.48
N VAL A 53 18.79 14.50 11.31
CA VAL A 53 19.49 13.82 10.23
C VAL A 53 20.84 14.48 10.05
N GLU A 54 21.92 13.72 10.18
CA GLU A 54 23.30 14.20 10.06
C GLU A 54 23.94 13.62 8.80
N PRO A 55 24.47 14.46 7.87
CA PRO A 55 25.15 14.00 6.68
C PRO A 55 26.59 13.51 6.90
N GLU A 56 27.25 13.93 8.00
CA GLU A 56 28.65 13.61 8.27
C GLU A 56 28.79 12.61 9.43
N ILE A 57 29.23 11.39 9.14
CA ILE A 57 29.40 10.34 10.16
C ILE A 57 30.42 10.72 11.24
N GLU A 58 31.44 11.50 10.88
CA GLU A 58 32.46 11.99 11.80
C GLU A 58 31.90 12.94 12.85
N ILE A 59 30.88 13.73 12.50
CA ILE A 59 30.18 14.61 13.45
C ILE A 59 29.41 13.74 14.43
N ILE A 60 28.69 12.71 13.96
CA ILE A 60 28.00 11.75 14.84
C ILE A 60 28.98 11.11 15.81
N TYR A 61 30.11 10.61 15.29
CA TYR A 61 31.14 9.97 16.09
C TYR A 61 31.70 10.93 17.15
N ALA A 62 32.08 12.14 16.76
CA ALA A 62 32.63 13.13 17.68
C ALA A 62 31.63 13.52 18.78
N VAL A 63 30.38 13.79 18.41
CA VAL A 63 29.32 14.22 19.37
C VAL A 63 29.05 13.10 20.37
N LEU A 64 28.88 11.86 19.94
CA LEU A 64 28.57 10.73 20.83
C LEU A 64 29.73 10.38 21.78
N ASN A 65 30.97 10.79 21.45
CA ASN A 65 32.13 10.65 22.34
C ASN A 65 32.32 11.83 23.31
N LEU A 66 31.77 13.00 22.98
CA LEU A 66 32.02 14.24 23.77
C LEU A 66 30.80 14.66 24.60
N ILE A 67 29.61 14.31 24.13
CA ILE A 67 28.34 14.71 24.77
C ILE A 67 27.51 13.46 25.10
N ASP A 68 27.18 13.32 26.38
CA ASP A 68 26.27 12.27 26.80
C ASP A 68 24.83 12.57 26.37
N LEU A 69 24.33 11.84 25.39
CA LEU A 69 22.96 11.86 24.87
C LEU A 69 22.22 10.54 25.15
N SER A 70 22.74 9.73 26.06
CA SER A 70 22.23 8.37 26.33
C SER A 70 20.77 8.38 26.75
N ASP A 71 20.40 9.26 27.67
CA ASP A 71 19.03 9.34 28.19
C ASP A 71 18.04 9.77 27.10
N GLU A 72 18.42 10.76 26.29
CA GLU A 72 17.58 11.31 25.23
C GLU A 72 17.37 10.27 24.09
N LEU A 73 18.41 9.51 23.75
CA LEU A 73 18.34 8.43 22.75
C LEU A 73 17.57 7.22 23.30
N PHE A 74 17.86 6.78 24.53
CA PHE A 74 17.19 5.61 25.13
C PHE A 74 15.70 5.86 25.37
N SER A 75 15.32 7.06 25.79
CA SER A 75 13.92 7.47 25.95
C SER A 75 13.20 7.72 24.62
N GLU A 76 13.92 7.62 23.50
CA GLU A 76 13.44 7.96 22.16
C GLU A 76 13.00 9.42 21.99
N ARG A 77 13.34 10.31 22.93
CA ARG A 77 13.08 11.74 22.79
C ARG A 77 14.00 12.40 21.77
N LEU A 78 15.18 11.85 21.53
CA LEU A 78 16.05 12.15 20.41
C LEU A 78 16.12 10.95 19.49
N THR A 79 15.91 11.16 18.19
CA THR A 79 16.17 10.16 17.15
C THR A 79 17.19 10.72 16.20
N LEU A 80 18.28 9.99 15.99
CA LEU A 80 19.38 10.39 15.13
C LEU A 80 19.44 9.45 13.91
N PHE A 81 19.47 10.03 12.72
CA PHE A 81 19.70 9.34 11.46
C PHE A 81 21.03 9.79 10.85
N TYR A 82 21.78 8.85 10.29
CA TYR A 82 22.81 9.16 9.32
C TYR A 82 22.19 9.21 7.92
N SER A 83 22.39 10.29 7.17
CA SER A 83 21.64 10.56 5.94
C SER A 83 21.84 9.49 4.87
N GLU A 84 23.04 8.90 4.75
CA GLU A 84 23.36 7.85 3.78
C GLU A 84 22.45 6.61 3.94
N PHE A 85 22.09 6.27 5.18
CA PHE A 85 21.24 5.11 5.47
C PHE A 85 19.77 5.48 5.72
N ALA A 86 19.48 6.78 5.82
CA ALA A 86 18.14 7.27 6.02
C ALA A 86 17.30 7.08 4.74
N ASN A 87 16.12 6.48 4.87
CA ASN A 87 15.29 6.17 3.73
C ASN A 87 13.80 6.39 4.01
N TYR A 88 13.02 6.43 2.93
CA TYR A 88 11.57 6.62 2.95
C TYR A 88 10.85 5.67 3.92
N THR A 89 11.22 4.40 3.94
CA THR A 89 10.55 3.37 4.75
C THR A 89 10.69 3.67 6.25
N GLN A 90 11.88 4.08 6.70
CA GLN A 90 12.12 4.47 8.09
C GLN A 90 11.30 5.72 8.46
N PHE A 91 11.25 6.72 7.58
CA PHE A 91 10.48 7.94 7.79
C PHE A 91 8.97 7.67 7.83
N TYR A 92 8.49 6.75 6.99
CA TYR A 92 7.09 6.33 7.00
C TYR A 92 6.70 5.60 8.29
N TYR A 93 7.52 4.67 8.77
CA TYR A 93 7.29 4.02 10.07
C TYR A 93 7.33 5.01 11.22
N LEU A 94 8.25 5.97 11.20
CA LEU A 94 8.30 7.04 12.19
C LEU A 94 7.00 7.87 12.18
N ALA A 95 6.53 8.27 11.00
CA ALA A 95 5.29 9.03 10.83
C ALA A 95 4.05 8.24 11.28
N CYS A 96 4.02 6.92 11.09
CA CYS A 96 2.93 6.03 11.50
C CYS A 96 2.92 5.71 13.00
N ASN A 97 3.97 6.06 13.75
CA ASN A 97 3.99 5.85 15.19
C ASN A 97 2.86 6.66 15.86
N SER A 98 1.99 5.97 16.59
CA SER A 98 0.74 6.53 17.15
C SER A 98 0.94 7.79 18.02
N LYS A 99 2.08 7.92 18.67
CA LYS A 99 2.42 9.10 19.49
C LYS A 99 2.61 10.36 18.62
N PHE A 100 3.00 10.23 17.37
CA PHE A 100 3.43 11.34 16.50
C PHE A 100 2.50 11.63 15.35
N THR A 101 1.63 10.69 14.99
CA THR A 101 0.66 10.82 13.88
C THR A 101 -0.18 12.11 13.99
N ALA A 102 -0.60 12.47 15.22
CA ALA A 102 -1.39 13.68 15.45
C ALA A 102 -0.64 14.98 15.10
N TYR A 103 0.68 14.95 15.11
CA TYR A 103 1.54 16.12 14.91
C TYR A 103 2.22 16.15 13.54
N ALA A 104 1.96 15.18 12.68
CA ALA A 104 2.65 15.07 11.40
C ALA A 104 2.44 16.29 10.48
N LYS A 105 1.33 17.01 10.61
CA LYS A 105 1.03 18.21 9.80
C LYS A 105 1.89 19.43 10.15
N ILE A 106 2.63 19.40 11.27
CA ILE A 106 3.54 20.49 11.64
C ILE A 106 4.99 20.23 11.22
N TYR A 107 5.19 19.30 10.28
CA TYR A 107 6.50 18.99 9.74
C TYR A 107 7.17 20.23 9.14
N ASN A 108 8.39 20.51 9.63
CA ASN A 108 9.29 21.53 9.12
C ASN A 108 10.73 21.10 9.41
N LEU A 109 11.49 20.77 8.35
CA LEU A 109 12.90 20.40 8.49
C LEU A 109 13.77 21.66 8.54
N GLN A 110 14.32 21.96 9.72
CA GLN A 110 15.15 23.12 9.96
C GLN A 110 16.62 22.78 9.75
N ILE A 111 17.37 23.68 9.12
CA ILE A 111 18.82 23.55 8.98
C ILE A 111 19.47 24.01 10.28
N HIS A 112 20.38 23.19 10.83
CA HIS A 112 21.01 23.45 12.12
C HIS A 112 21.88 24.71 12.12
N SER A 113 22.67 24.91 11.06
CA SER A 113 23.56 26.08 10.90
C SER A 113 23.95 26.25 9.43
N PRO A 114 24.48 27.44 9.04
CA PRO A 114 24.94 27.67 7.66
C PRO A 114 26.03 26.70 7.15
N PHE A 115 26.73 26.01 8.05
CA PHE A 115 27.68 24.96 7.66
C PHE A 115 27.01 23.89 6.77
N TYR A 116 25.74 23.57 7.00
CA TYR A 116 25.01 22.53 6.30
C TYR A 116 24.50 22.96 4.92
N ASP A 117 24.65 24.23 4.52
CA ASP A 117 24.25 24.71 3.18
C ASP A 117 25.05 24.02 2.06
N GLN A 118 26.26 23.54 2.36
CA GLN A 118 27.06 22.76 1.42
C GLN A 118 26.46 21.38 1.08
N PHE A 119 25.52 20.88 1.89
CA PHE A 119 24.82 19.62 1.68
C PHE A 119 23.39 19.81 1.12
N SER A 120 23.15 20.91 0.39
CA SER A 120 21.83 21.31 -0.10
C SER A 120 21.12 20.21 -0.90
N ASP A 121 21.84 19.43 -1.71
CA ASP A 121 21.27 18.34 -2.49
C ASP A 121 20.80 17.18 -1.61
N ASP A 122 21.58 16.81 -0.59
CA ASP A 122 21.19 15.78 0.37
C ASP A 122 20.04 16.26 1.24
N TYR A 123 20.09 17.50 1.71
CA TYR A 123 18.96 18.13 2.43
C TYR A 123 17.66 18.07 1.62
N ALA A 124 17.72 18.44 0.34
CA ALA A 124 16.55 18.40 -0.54
C ALA A 124 15.99 16.98 -0.69
N LYS A 125 16.84 15.98 -0.88
CA LYS A 125 16.48 14.55 -0.95
C LYS A 125 15.84 14.05 0.34
N ILE A 126 16.45 14.36 1.48
CA ILE A 126 15.92 13.98 2.82
C ILE A 126 14.57 14.65 3.07
N ASN A 127 14.47 15.96 2.81
CA ASN A 127 13.23 16.73 2.98
C ASN A 127 12.10 16.18 2.10
N GLN A 128 12.39 15.86 0.83
CA GLN A 128 11.42 15.25 -0.08
C GLN A 128 10.95 13.88 0.43
N SER A 129 11.86 13.04 0.93
CA SER A 129 11.55 11.73 1.50
C SER A 129 10.65 11.82 2.74
N PHE A 130 10.94 12.73 3.66
CA PHE A 130 10.09 12.99 4.83
C PHE A 130 8.72 13.51 4.42
N ALA A 131 8.68 14.55 3.58
CA ALA A 131 7.43 15.14 3.11
C ALA A 131 6.54 14.10 2.42
N LYS A 132 7.12 13.23 1.57
CA LYS A 132 6.44 12.12 0.92
C LYS A 132 5.89 11.12 1.94
N ALA A 133 6.69 10.70 2.92
CA ALA A 133 6.32 9.75 3.96
C ALA A 133 5.17 10.27 4.82
N ILE A 134 5.25 11.52 5.26
CA ILE A 134 4.21 12.19 6.07
C ILE A 134 2.94 12.39 5.25
N SER A 135 3.05 12.87 4.01
CA SER A 135 1.90 13.05 3.12
C SER A 135 1.16 11.73 2.88
N GLN A 136 1.90 10.65 2.67
CA GLN A 136 1.31 9.33 2.46
C GLN A 136 0.66 8.79 3.74
N MET A 137 1.27 8.99 4.91
CA MET A 137 0.67 8.64 6.20
C MET A 137 -0.62 9.44 6.41
N VAL A 138 -0.61 10.76 6.23
CA VAL A 138 -1.80 11.62 6.36
C VAL A 138 -2.89 11.19 5.39
N ALA A 139 -2.54 10.94 4.13
CA ALA A 139 -3.49 10.42 3.13
C ALA A 139 -4.02 9.02 3.50
N GLY A 140 -3.23 8.19 4.18
CA GLY A 140 -3.63 6.88 4.72
C GLY A 140 -4.71 6.96 5.81
N HIS A 141 -4.70 8.01 6.61
CA HIS A 141 -5.73 8.30 7.62
C HIS A 141 -6.92 9.10 7.06
N GLY A 142 -6.88 9.44 5.78
CA GLY A 142 -7.72 10.44 5.14
C GLY A 142 -9.14 10.01 4.75
N ASN A 143 -9.67 8.90 5.28
CA ASN A 143 -11.10 8.66 5.16
C ASN A 143 -11.85 9.59 6.12
N SER A 144 -12.87 10.29 5.62
CA SER A 144 -13.75 11.11 6.46
C SER A 144 -14.43 10.24 7.53
N ILE A 145 -14.92 10.87 8.59
CA ILE A 145 -15.73 10.17 9.62
C ILE A 145 -16.93 9.50 8.97
N ASP A 146 -17.58 10.18 8.01
CA ASP A 146 -18.74 9.63 7.29
C ASP A 146 -18.38 8.38 6.49
N ASP A 147 -17.25 8.37 5.78
CA ASP A 147 -16.81 7.19 5.04
C ASP A 147 -16.48 6.00 5.98
N ASN A 148 -15.91 6.29 7.15
CA ASN A 148 -15.68 5.26 8.16
C ASN A 148 -16.99 4.71 8.72
N LEU A 149 -17.99 5.57 8.99
CA LEU A 149 -19.32 5.15 9.45
C LEU A 149 -20.05 4.32 8.39
N ILE A 150 -19.92 4.67 7.10
CA ILE A 150 -20.42 3.85 5.99
C ILE A 150 -19.77 2.47 6.02
N GLY A 151 -18.44 2.38 6.21
CA GLY A 151 -17.74 1.12 6.32
C GLY A 151 -18.22 0.24 7.47
N VAL A 152 -18.43 0.81 8.66
CA VAL A 152 -18.98 0.09 9.83
C VAL A 152 -20.40 -0.40 9.56
N ARG A 153 -21.27 0.46 9.01
CA ARG A 153 -22.65 0.08 8.63
C ARG A 153 -22.63 -1.08 7.64
N ASN A 154 -21.83 -0.99 6.58
CA ASN A 154 -21.74 -2.05 5.57
C ASN A 154 -21.24 -3.36 6.18
N ASN A 155 -20.27 -3.34 7.09
CA ASN A 155 -19.82 -4.53 7.80
C ASN A 155 -20.97 -5.22 8.55
N ILE A 156 -21.78 -4.46 9.26
CA ILE A 156 -22.93 -4.99 10.02
C ILE A 156 -24.01 -5.52 9.05
N GLU A 157 -24.36 -4.77 8.01
CA GLU A 157 -25.38 -5.19 7.02
C GLU A 157 -24.96 -6.46 6.25
N ASN A 158 -23.67 -6.67 6.04
CA ASN A 158 -23.13 -7.82 5.31
C ASN A 158 -22.83 -9.03 6.22
N LEU A 159 -22.97 -8.91 7.53
CA LEU A 159 -22.60 -9.96 8.48
C LEU A 159 -23.33 -11.28 8.21
N THR A 160 -24.63 -11.24 7.98
CA THR A 160 -25.40 -12.45 7.63
C THR A 160 -24.86 -13.11 6.37
N ALA A 161 -24.55 -12.34 5.34
CA ALA A 161 -23.95 -12.89 4.10
C ALA A 161 -22.57 -13.51 4.36
N MET A 162 -21.76 -12.94 5.23
CA MET A 162 -20.47 -13.48 5.65
C MET A 162 -20.62 -14.84 6.37
N LEU A 163 -21.60 -14.95 7.25
CA LEU A 163 -21.82 -16.14 8.07
C LEU A 163 -22.49 -17.30 7.32
N THR A 164 -23.15 -17.04 6.19
CA THR A 164 -23.99 -18.04 5.49
C THR A 164 -23.48 -18.48 4.12
N ASN A 165 -22.46 -17.83 3.55
CA ASN A 165 -21.95 -18.18 2.23
C ASN A 165 -20.69 -19.05 2.31
N TYR A 166 -19.53 -18.61 1.83
CA TYR A 166 -18.30 -19.40 1.81
C TYR A 166 -17.26 -18.81 2.75
N SER A 167 -16.54 -19.67 3.49
CA SER A 167 -15.50 -19.24 4.42
C SER A 167 -14.19 -18.97 3.67
N TYR A 168 -13.58 -17.80 3.93
CA TYR A 168 -12.25 -17.47 3.44
C TYR A 168 -11.19 -18.43 4.01
N VAL A 169 -11.30 -18.77 5.29
CA VAL A 169 -10.36 -19.71 5.95
C VAL A 169 -10.40 -21.08 5.27
N ASP A 170 -11.60 -21.60 4.95
CA ASP A 170 -11.74 -22.88 4.27
C ASP A 170 -11.19 -22.80 2.82
N LEU A 171 -11.39 -21.66 2.15
CA LEU A 171 -10.83 -21.43 0.82
C LEU A 171 -9.30 -21.49 0.85
N ILE A 172 -8.67 -20.74 1.77
CA ILE A 172 -7.22 -20.73 1.89
C ILE A 172 -6.71 -22.13 2.23
N LYS A 173 -7.26 -22.80 3.24
CA LYS A 173 -6.85 -24.17 3.59
C LYS A 173 -6.91 -25.14 2.41
N LYS A 174 -7.96 -25.04 1.58
CA LYS A 174 -8.18 -25.94 0.46
C LYS A 174 -7.32 -25.64 -0.76
N ARG A 175 -6.93 -24.36 -0.95
CA ARG A 175 -6.22 -23.90 -2.15
C ARG A 175 -4.79 -23.41 -1.90
N TYR A 176 -4.27 -23.60 -0.69
CA TYR A 176 -2.93 -23.22 -0.27
C TYR A 176 -1.84 -23.94 -1.08
N LYS A 177 -0.92 -23.19 -1.68
CA LYS A 177 0.22 -23.72 -2.47
C LYS A 177 -0.15 -24.62 -3.67
N LEU A 178 -1.34 -24.49 -4.24
CA LEU A 178 -1.73 -25.32 -5.37
C LEU A 178 -1.16 -24.84 -6.71
N MET A 179 -0.90 -23.55 -6.83
CA MET A 179 -0.40 -22.92 -8.06
C MET A 179 0.80 -22.03 -7.73
N ASP A 180 1.84 -22.11 -8.58
CA ASP A 180 3.04 -21.29 -8.41
C ASP A 180 2.85 -19.85 -8.90
N THR A 181 2.00 -19.63 -9.91
CA THR A 181 1.84 -18.32 -10.57
C THR A 181 0.41 -17.79 -10.46
N ALA A 182 0.28 -16.53 -10.04
CA ALA A 182 -0.95 -15.75 -10.12
C ALA A 182 -0.79 -14.57 -11.07
N VAL A 183 -1.82 -14.29 -11.89
CA VAL A 183 -1.93 -13.11 -12.73
C VAL A 183 -3.03 -12.22 -12.17
N ILE A 184 -2.69 -11.02 -11.76
CA ILE A 184 -3.61 -9.98 -11.31
C ILE A 184 -3.97 -9.11 -12.50
N VAL A 185 -5.27 -9.01 -12.76
CA VAL A 185 -5.80 -8.31 -13.94
C VAL A 185 -6.45 -7.01 -13.52
N SER A 186 -5.75 -5.90 -13.73
CA SER A 186 -6.24 -4.54 -13.48
C SER A 186 -6.80 -3.92 -14.77
N THR A 187 -7.14 -2.63 -14.76
CA THR A 187 -7.87 -1.97 -15.86
C THR A 187 -7.10 -0.84 -16.52
N GLY A 188 -5.79 -0.76 -16.34
CA GLY A 188 -4.96 0.24 -17.00
C GLY A 188 -4.92 0.05 -18.53
N PRO A 189 -4.51 1.07 -19.28
CA PRO A 189 -4.55 1.07 -20.75
C PRO A 189 -3.80 -0.08 -21.42
N SER A 190 -2.76 -0.61 -20.78
CA SER A 190 -1.97 -1.73 -21.33
C SER A 190 -2.74 -3.05 -21.43
N LEU A 191 -3.84 -3.22 -20.66
CA LEU A 191 -4.61 -4.46 -20.63
C LEU A 191 -5.12 -4.89 -22.00
N ASP A 192 -5.53 -3.95 -22.84
CA ASP A 192 -6.09 -4.25 -24.16
C ASP A 192 -5.14 -5.11 -25.02
N LYS A 193 -3.82 -4.89 -24.89
CA LYS A 193 -2.78 -5.64 -25.62
C LYS A 193 -2.48 -7.02 -25.01
N GLN A 194 -2.93 -7.28 -23.79
CA GLN A 194 -2.53 -8.45 -22.98
C GLN A 194 -3.61 -9.54 -22.95
N LEU A 195 -4.84 -9.23 -23.34
CA LEU A 195 -6.01 -10.11 -23.20
C LEU A 195 -5.87 -11.44 -23.96
N GLU A 196 -5.36 -11.41 -25.19
CA GLU A 196 -5.18 -12.64 -25.97
C GLU A 196 -4.11 -13.55 -25.34
N THR A 197 -3.01 -12.98 -24.86
CA THR A 197 -1.99 -13.73 -24.12
C THR A 197 -2.58 -14.32 -22.84
N LEU A 198 -3.33 -13.52 -22.06
CA LEU A 198 -3.99 -14.00 -20.85
C LEU A 198 -4.93 -15.17 -21.15
N LYS A 199 -5.75 -15.07 -22.20
CA LYS A 199 -6.67 -16.13 -22.61
C LYS A 199 -5.96 -17.46 -22.89
N LYS A 200 -4.80 -17.39 -23.57
CA LYS A 200 -3.97 -18.56 -23.89
C LYS A 200 -3.39 -19.21 -22.63
N PHE A 201 -2.95 -18.42 -21.64
CA PHE A 201 -2.26 -18.93 -20.45
C PHE A 201 -3.18 -19.10 -19.23
N ALA A 202 -4.41 -18.59 -19.25
CA ALA A 202 -5.38 -18.73 -18.16
C ALA A 202 -5.58 -20.17 -17.63
N PRO A 203 -5.48 -21.24 -18.45
CA PRO A 203 -5.57 -22.62 -17.95
C PRO A 203 -4.41 -23.07 -17.06
N TYR A 204 -3.29 -22.36 -17.07
CA TYR A 204 -2.04 -22.74 -16.40
C TYR A 204 -1.69 -21.89 -15.18
N VAL A 205 -2.43 -20.83 -14.93
CA VAL A 205 -2.17 -19.86 -13.85
C VAL A 205 -3.44 -19.56 -13.07
N THR A 206 -3.29 -19.06 -11.86
CA THR A 206 -4.41 -18.45 -11.11
C THR A 206 -4.70 -17.08 -11.71
N VAL A 207 -5.92 -16.82 -12.12
CA VAL A 207 -6.38 -15.53 -12.64
C VAL A 207 -7.19 -14.82 -11.57
N ILE A 208 -6.70 -13.66 -11.10
CA ILE A 208 -7.38 -12.82 -10.13
C ILE A 208 -7.84 -11.54 -10.84
N SER A 209 -9.15 -11.42 -11.03
CA SER A 209 -9.78 -10.23 -11.62
C SER A 209 -10.10 -9.21 -10.54
N LEU A 210 -9.92 -7.95 -10.83
CA LEU A 210 -10.56 -6.90 -10.04
C LEU A 210 -12.04 -6.78 -10.44
N ASP A 211 -12.83 -6.08 -9.62
CA ASP A 211 -14.23 -5.77 -9.91
C ASP A 211 -14.39 -5.10 -11.29
N ALA A 212 -13.63 -4.05 -11.56
CA ALA A 212 -13.70 -3.29 -12.80
C ALA A 212 -13.17 -4.07 -14.03
N SER A 213 -12.28 -5.04 -13.88
CA SER A 213 -11.78 -5.86 -14.99
C SER A 213 -12.69 -7.05 -15.33
N LEU A 214 -13.60 -7.44 -14.42
CA LEU A 214 -14.51 -8.57 -14.64
C LEU A 214 -15.37 -8.41 -15.90
N PRO A 215 -16.02 -7.26 -16.19
CA PRO A 215 -16.76 -7.09 -17.44
C PRO A 215 -15.90 -7.23 -18.70
N ILE A 216 -14.63 -6.81 -18.64
CA ILE A 216 -13.68 -6.93 -19.73
C ILE A 216 -13.35 -8.41 -19.97
N LEU A 217 -13.00 -9.15 -18.92
CA LEU A 217 -12.72 -10.59 -19.01
C LEU A 217 -13.94 -11.37 -19.52
N MET A 218 -15.15 -11.05 -19.10
CA MET A 218 -16.38 -11.64 -19.59
C MET A 218 -16.54 -11.44 -21.11
N LYS A 219 -16.30 -10.22 -21.61
CA LYS A 219 -16.38 -9.90 -23.04
C LYS A 219 -15.40 -10.73 -23.88
N HIS A 220 -14.22 -11.04 -23.33
CA HIS A 220 -13.16 -11.80 -24.00
C HIS A 220 -13.22 -13.32 -23.74
N GLY A 221 -14.20 -13.78 -22.96
CA GLY A 221 -14.36 -15.20 -22.63
C GLY A 221 -13.28 -15.78 -21.73
N ILE A 222 -12.64 -14.94 -20.90
CA ILE A 222 -11.58 -15.32 -19.96
C ILE A 222 -12.19 -15.59 -18.58
N LYS A 223 -11.93 -16.79 -18.03
CA LYS A 223 -12.48 -17.22 -16.73
C LYS A 223 -11.55 -16.80 -15.59
N PRO A 224 -11.98 -15.91 -14.68
CA PRO A 224 -11.25 -15.68 -13.46
C PRO A 224 -11.43 -16.83 -12.46
N ASP A 225 -10.45 -17.06 -11.60
CA ASP A 225 -10.54 -17.98 -10.46
C ASP A 225 -11.03 -17.25 -9.21
N TYR A 226 -10.62 -15.97 -9.11
CA TYR A 226 -11.02 -15.07 -8.05
C TYR A 226 -11.40 -13.70 -8.64
N VAL A 227 -12.34 -13.05 -7.95
CA VAL A 227 -12.71 -11.65 -8.22
C VAL A 227 -12.65 -10.89 -6.91
N THR A 228 -11.92 -9.78 -6.87
CA THR A 228 -11.75 -8.95 -5.66
C THR A 228 -12.52 -7.64 -5.76
N SER A 229 -13.01 -7.12 -4.63
CA SER A 229 -13.60 -5.78 -4.50
C SER A 229 -13.57 -5.27 -3.06
N ILE A 230 -13.37 -3.95 -2.90
CA ILE A 230 -13.26 -3.31 -1.58
C ILE A 230 -14.15 -2.08 -1.41
N GLU A 231 -14.90 -1.68 -2.44
CA GLU A 231 -15.50 -0.36 -2.52
C GLU A 231 -16.79 -0.23 -1.68
N ARG A 232 -16.84 0.79 -0.83
CA ARG A 232 -17.96 1.11 0.04
C ARG A 232 -19.14 1.74 -0.68
N VAL A 233 -18.93 2.22 -1.92
CA VAL A 233 -19.90 2.99 -2.69
C VAL A 233 -20.77 2.12 -3.59
N GLU A 234 -22.02 2.56 -3.83
CA GLU A 234 -22.97 1.84 -4.66
C GLU A 234 -22.53 1.69 -6.11
N ALA A 235 -21.81 2.67 -6.66
CA ALA A 235 -21.41 2.72 -8.08
C ALA A 235 -20.74 1.43 -8.54
N THR A 236 -19.87 0.84 -7.72
CA THR A 236 -19.13 -0.41 -7.98
C THR A 236 -20.06 -1.60 -8.22
N SER A 237 -21.30 -1.57 -7.69
CA SER A 237 -22.29 -2.61 -7.92
C SER A 237 -22.60 -2.85 -9.39
N SER A 238 -22.35 -1.84 -10.24
CA SER A 238 -22.60 -1.91 -11.68
C SER A 238 -21.75 -2.96 -12.38
N PHE A 239 -20.51 -3.20 -11.94
CA PHE A 239 -19.62 -4.21 -12.51
C PHE A 239 -20.15 -5.64 -12.36
N PHE A 240 -21.02 -5.88 -11.38
CA PHE A 240 -21.56 -7.19 -11.04
C PHE A 240 -22.99 -7.44 -11.57
N LYS A 241 -23.63 -6.46 -12.23
CA LYS A 241 -24.99 -6.59 -12.75
C LYS A 241 -25.08 -7.67 -13.82
N LYS A 242 -24.12 -7.69 -14.76
CA LYS A 242 -24.07 -8.69 -15.82
C LYS A 242 -23.52 -10.01 -15.28
N ARG A 243 -24.15 -11.12 -15.67
CA ARG A 243 -23.75 -12.48 -15.30
C ARG A 243 -23.51 -13.29 -16.55
N ASP A 244 -22.41 -14.06 -16.53
CA ASP A 244 -22.16 -15.07 -17.54
C ASP A 244 -21.74 -16.37 -16.84
N LYS A 245 -22.68 -17.31 -16.73
CA LYS A 245 -22.44 -18.61 -16.06
C LYS A 245 -21.32 -19.42 -16.72
N LYS A 246 -21.00 -19.18 -17.97
CA LYS A 246 -19.88 -19.87 -18.65
C LYS A 246 -18.53 -19.36 -18.16
N ILE A 247 -18.48 -18.12 -17.67
CA ILE A 247 -17.26 -17.41 -17.25
C ILE A 247 -17.11 -17.41 -15.72
N ASP A 248 -18.18 -17.05 -14.98
CA ASP A 248 -18.08 -16.68 -13.56
C ASP A 248 -18.62 -17.72 -12.57
N LYS A 249 -19.23 -18.85 -13.03
CA LYS A 249 -19.87 -19.84 -12.14
C LYS A 249 -18.87 -20.49 -11.14
N ASP A 250 -17.62 -20.64 -11.54
CA ASP A 250 -16.58 -21.34 -10.77
C ASP A 250 -15.67 -20.36 -10.00
N ALA A 251 -15.77 -19.06 -10.29
CA ALA A 251 -15.02 -18.01 -9.60
C ALA A 251 -15.49 -17.81 -8.18
N TYR A 252 -14.54 -17.56 -7.26
CA TYR A 252 -14.82 -17.08 -5.90
C TYR A 252 -14.69 -15.56 -5.84
N PHE A 253 -15.71 -14.91 -5.31
CA PHE A 253 -15.78 -13.46 -5.15
C PHE A 253 -15.28 -13.09 -3.75
N ILE A 254 -14.01 -12.69 -3.64
CA ILE A 254 -13.34 -12.34 -2.39
C ILE A 254 -13.55 -10.85 -2.14
N ILE A 255 -14.56 -10.54 -1.37
CA ILE A 255 -15.09 -9.21 -1.21
C ILE A 255 -14.85 -8.72 0.22
N ALA A 256 -14.33 -7.50 0.37
CA ALA A 256 -14.22 -6.91 1.70
C ALA A 256 -15.62 -6.70 2.31
N SER A 257 -15.80 -7.06 3.58
CA SER A 257 -17.11 -6.99 4.26
C SER A 257 -17.70 -5.58 4.34
N LEU A 258 -16.84 -4.56 4.24
CA LEU A 258 -17.24 -3.14 4.18
C LEU A 258 -17.84 -2.71 2.83
N THR A 259 -17.89 -3.60 1.83
CA THR A 259 -18.42 -3.29 0.49
C THR A 259 -19.92 -3.02 0.53
N HIS A 260 -20.41 -2.11 -0.34
CA HIS A 260 -21.81 -1.71 -0.37
C HIS A 260 -22.76 -2.89 -0.60
N LYS A 261 -23.86 -2.95 0.16
CA LYS A 261 -24.86 -4.05 0.13
C LYS A 261 -25.42 -4.38 -1.24
N LYS A 262 -25.55 -3.37 -2.13
CA LYS A 262 -26.03 -3.60 -3.50
C LYS A 262 -25.02 -4.39 -4.33
N THR A 263 -23.71 -4.21 -4.09
CA THR A 263 -22.66 -5.03 -4.69
C THR A 263 -22.81 -6.47 -4.27
N ILE A 264 -23.00 -6.74 -2.97
CA ILE A 264 -23.23 -8.08 -2.43
C ILE A 264 -24.48 -8.72 -3.05
N LYS A 265 -25.59 -7.98 -3.13
CA LYS A 265 -26.83 -8.44 -3.78
C LYS A 265 -26.61 -8.80 -5.26
N ASN A 266 -25.83 -8.00 -5.99
CA ASN A 266 -25.56 -8.27 -7.41
C ASN A 266 -24.62 -9.45 -7.61
N ILE A 267 -23.73 -9.74 -6.63
CA ILE A 267 -22.85 -10.91 -6.67
C ILE A 267 -23.64 -12.20 -6.43
N LEU A 268 -24.56 -12.23 -5.48
CA LEU A 268 -25.38 -13.41 -5.17
C LEU A 268 -26.24 -13.84 -6.38
N PRO A 269 -26.37 -15.13 -6.66
CA PRO A 269 -25.92 -16.31 -5.91
C PRO A 269 -24.56 -16.89 -6.34
N ARG A 270 -23.63 -16.07 -6.87
CA ARG A 270 -22.24 -16.52 -7.13
C ARG A 270 -21.56 -16.93 -5.82
N ARG A 271 -20.37 -17.55 -5.91
CA ARG A 271 -19.61 -18.01 -4.76
C ARG A 271 -19.00 -16.83 -3.99
N LEU A 272 -19.77 -16.22 -3.10
CA LEU A 272 -19.37 -15.07 -2.30
C LEU A 272 -18.54 -15.51 -1.08
N VAL A 273 -17.38 -14.90 -0.92
CA VAL A 273 -16.50 -15.02 0.25
C VAL A 273 -16.26 -13.62 0.79
N LEU A 274 -16.79 -13.32 1.96
CA LEU A 274 -16.55 -12.04 2.62
C LEU A 274 -15.32 -12.14 3.56
N THR A 275 -14.49 -11.11 3.54
CA THR A 275 -13.31 -10.99 4.40
C THR A 275 -13.33 -9.67 5.15
N MET A 276 -12.91 -9.67 6.41
CA MET A 276 -12.65 -8.47 7.19
C MET A 276 -11.21 -8.03 7.03
N ARG A 277 -10.94 -6.75 7.29
CA ARG A 277 -9.57 -6.24 7.34
C ARG A 277 -8.92 -6.62 8.67
N PRO A 278 -7.61 -6.87 8.74
CA PRO A 278 -6.90 -7.13 9.99
C PRO A 278 -6.63 -5.83 10.78
N GLN A 279 -7.67 -5.01 10.99
CA GLN A 279 -7.63 -3.74 11.72
C GLN A 279 -8.44 -3.86 13.01
N GLN A 280 -8.04 -3.10 14.03
CA GLN A 280 -8.58 -3.23 15.39
C GLN A 280 -10.12 -3.16 15.44
N ASN A 281 -10.74 -2.25 14.71
CA ASN A 281 -12.19 -2.09 14.66
C ASN A 281 -12.93 -3.31 14.05
N GLU A 282 -12.31 -4.03 13.13
CA GLU A 282 -12.89 -5.23 12.50
C GLU A 282 -12.50 -6.52 13.23
N THR A 283 -11.28 -6.59 13.80
CA THR A 283 -10.85 -7.74 14.58
C THR A 283 -11.63 -7.90 15.89
N SER A 284 -12.20 -6.82 16.43
CA SER A 284 -13.07 -6.85 17.62
C SER A 284 -14.38 -7.62 17.41
N PHE A 285 -14.83 -7.85 16.16
CA PHE A 285 -15.96 -8.76 15.89
C PHE A 285 -15.65 -10.23 16.22
N GLY A 286 -14.38 -10.60 16.45
CA GLY A 286 -14.01 -11.95 16.85
C GLY A 286 -14.17 -13.06 15.81
N LEU A 287 -14.41 -12.71 14.53
CA LEU A 287 -14.76 -13.64 13.45
C LEU A 287 -13.55 -14.34 12.82
N LYS A 288 -12.61 -14.81 13.64
CA LYS A 288 -11.37 -15.49 13.18
C LYS A 288 -11.66 -16.72 12.32
N GLY A 289 -12.76 -17.43 12.54
CA GLY A 289 -13.18 -18.60 11.78
C GLY A 289 -13.57 -18.30 10.32
N TYR A 290 -13.87 -17.03 9.99
CA TYR A 290 -14.26 -16.59 8.65
C TYR A 290 -13.09 -15.94 7.88
N GLY A 291 -12.15 -15.32 8.59
CA GLY A 291 -10.87 -14.85 8.09
C GLY A 291 -10.75 -13.35 7.80
N TYR A 292 -9.50 -12.93 7.85
CA TYR A 292 -9.08 -11.55 7.61
C TYR A 292 -8.13 -11.50 6.42
N LEU A 293 -8.29 -10.49 5.58
CA LEU A 293 -7.41 -10.23 4.44
C LEU A 293 -7.06 -8.75 4.38
N GLY A 294 -5.78 -8.43 4.26
CA GLY A 294 -5.31 -7.06 3.98
C GLY A 294 -5.86 -6.57 2.65
N ILE A 295 -6.31 -5.33 2.60
CA ILE A 295 -6.85 -4.75 1.37
C ILE A 295 -5.92 -3.69 0.77
N GLY A 296 -4.88 -3.23 1.50
CA GLY A 296 -4.05 -2.11 1.08
C GLY A 296 -4.89 -0.86 0.80
N HIS A 297 -4.54 -0.16 -0.27
CA HIS A 297 -5.21 1.07 -0.68
C HIS A 297 -6.11 0.91 -1.91
N SER A 298 -6.07 -0.25 -2.58
CA SER A 298 -6.85 -0.52 -3.79
C SER A 298 -7.29 -1.98 -3.87
N THR A 299 -8.28 -2.25 -4.72
CA THR A 299 -8.72 -3.62 -5.04
C THR A 299 -7.56 -4.48 -5.58
N ALA A 300 -6.60 -3.86 -6.29
CA ALA A 300 -5.43 -4.57 -6.80
C ALA A 300 -4.43 -4.94 -5.69
N ASN A 301 -4.28 -4.10 -4.66
CA ASN A 301 -3.49 -4.46 -3.48
C ASN A 301 -4.15 -5.62 -2.71
N GLN A 302 -5.50 -5.66 -2.59
CA GLN A 302 -6.21 -6.82 -2.03
C GLN A 302 -5.93 -8.09 -2.83
N ALA A 303 -5.95 -8.01 -4.17
CA ALA A 303 -5.64 -9.14 -5.04
C ALA A 303 -4.20 -9.64 -4.84
N TYR A 304 -3.25 -8.73 -4.63
CA TYR A 304 -1.86 -9.05 -4.31
C TYR A 304 -1.75 -9.79 -2.97
N GLN A 305 -2.41 -9.28 -1.93
CA GLN A 305 -2.45 -9.93 -0.62
C GLN A 305 -3.10 -11.33 -0.70
N LEU A 306 -4.15 -11.51 -1.52
CA LEU A 306 -4.76 -12.81 -1.75
C LEU A 306 -3.76 -13.79 -2.40
N ALA A 307 -3.05 -13.36 -3.45
CA ALA A 307 -2.03 -14.16 -4.11
C ALA A 307 -0.91 -14.57 -3.16
N TYR A 308 -0.44 -13.63 -2.32
CA TYR A 308 0.58 -13.87 -1.31
C TYR A 308 0.13 -14.88 -0.24
N VAL A 309 -1.09 -14.74 0.29
CA VAL A 309 -1.64 -15.67 1.31
C VAL A 309 -1.86 -17.07 0.72
N LEU A 310 -2.26 -17.20 -0.53
CA LEU A 310 -2.36 -18.47 -1.25
C LEU A 310 -0.98 -19.09 -1.57
N LYS A 311 0.12 -18.37 -1.29
CA LYS A 311 1.51 -18.81 -1.49
C LYS A 311 1.89 -19.04 -2.95
N HIS A 312 1.44 -18.17 -3.83
CA HIS A 312 2.03 -18.12 -5.16
C HIS A 312 3.49 -17.62 -5.07
N LYS A 313 4.39 -18.25 -5.79
CA LYS A 313 5.81 -17.86 -5.89
C LYS A 313 6.01 -16.69 -6.84
N ASN A 314 5.16 -16.63 -7.89
CA ASN A 314 5.20 -15.61 -8.92
C ASN A 314 3.88 -14.85 -8.94
N ILE A 315 3.95 -13.53 -8.82
CA ILE A 315 2.80 -12.64 -8.94
C ILE A 315 3.03 -11.74 -10.14
N VAL A 316 2.17 -11.81 -11.13
CA VAL A 316 2.28 -11.10 -12.40
C VAL A 316 1.20 -10.04 -12.48
N LEU A 317 1.60 -8.79 -12.69
CA LEU A 317 0.72 -7.64 -12.79
C LEU A 317 0.50 -7.29 -14.28
N ILE A 318 -0.75 -7.26 -14.72
CA ILE A 318 -1.15 -6.78 -16.05
C ILE A 318 -2.25 -5.73 -15.94
N GLY A 319 -2.24 -4.76 -16.86
CA GLY A 319 -3.15 -3.62 -16.78
C GLY A 319 -2.96 -2.76 -15.51
N GLN A 320 -1.82 -2.86 -14.83
CA GLN A 320 -1.52 -2.13 -13.59
C GLN A 320 -0.64 -0.91 -13.89
N ASP A 321 -1.03 -0.13 -14.87
CA ASP A 321 -0.25 0.99 -15.40
C ASP A 321 0.01 2.09 -14.37
N LEU A 322 -0.97 2.40 -13.52
CA LEU A 322 -0.91 3.47 -12.50
C LEU A 322 -0.46 4.82 -13.08
N ALA A 323 -0.74 5.03 -14.34
CA ALA A 323 -0.39 6.22 -15.09
C ALA A 323 -1.33 6.38 -16.30
N PHE A 324 -1.36 7.57 -16.86
CA PHE A 324 -2.03 7.83 -18.12
C PHE A 324 -1.20 7.30 -19.30
N ALA A 325 -1.88 6.77 -20.30
CA ALA A 325 -1.25 6.45 -21.57
C ALA A 325 -0.80 7.74 -22.31
N PRO A 326 0.13 7.66 -23.26
CA PRO A 326 0.57 8.81 -24.04
C PRO A 326 -0.56 9.54 -24.76
N ASP A 327 -1.65 8.84 -25.14
CA ASP A 327 -2.86 9.40 -25.75
C ASP A 327 -3.84 9.99 -24.71
N GLY A 328 -3.48 10.02 -23.44
CA GLY A 328 -4.25 10.56 -22.33
C GLY A 328 -5.29 9.60 -21.73
N LYS A 329 -5.41 8.37 -22.24
CA LYS A 329 -6.31 7.38 -21.64
C LYS A 329 -5.86 6.98 -20.25
N SER A 330 -6.82 6.86 -19.35
CA SER A 330 -6.61 6.44 -17.96
C SER A 330 -6.84 4.94 -17.74
N HIS A 331 -7.65 4.31 -18.60
CA HIS A 331 -8.09 2.91 -18.44
C HIS A 331 -8.24 2.21 -19.80
N ALA A 332 -8.31 0.89 -19.75
CA ALA A 332 -8.58 0.03 -20.88
C ALA A 332 -10.00 0.25 -21.46
N THR A 333 -10.20 -0.18 -22.69
CA THR A 333 -11.49 -0.04 -23.41
C THR A 333 -12.61 -0.78 -22.66
N GLY A 334 -13.65 -0.05 -22.30
CA GLY A 334 -14.84 -0.58 -21.59
C GLY A 334 -14.90 -0.25 -20.10
N HIS A 335 -13.96 0.52 -19.60
CA HIS A 335 -14.04 1.09 -18.23
C HIS A 335 -14.85 2.40 -18.22
N ALA A 336 -15.62 2.64 -17.14
CA ALA A 336 -16.68 3.66 -17.13
C ALA A 336 -16.59 4.65 -15.95
N PHE A 337 -15.40 5.19 -15.59
CA PHE A 337 -15.28 6.21 -14.54
C PHE A 337 -14.42 7.42 -14.93
N ALA A 338 -14.69 8.55 -14.24
CA ALA A 338 -14.18 9.89 -14.53
C ALA A 338 -12.71 10.12 -14.19
N GLN A 339 -12.12 11.13 -14.82
CA GLN A 339 -10.74 11.57 -14.62
C GLN A 339 -10.56 12.38 -13.34
N ALA A 340 -9.36 12.35 -12.77
CA ALA A 340 -8.95 13.21 -11.65
C ALA A 340 -8.34 14.52 -12.17
N ASP A 341 -8.49 15.59 -11.41
CA ASP A 341 -8.04 16.94 -11.81
C ASP A 341 -6.60 17.28 -11.36
N GLU A 342 -6.02 16.48 -10.45
CA GLU A 342 -4.66 16.71 -9.94
C GLU A 342 -3.69 15.63 -10.40
N TYR A 343 -2.54 16.05 -10.96
CA TYR A 343 -1.54 15.20 -11.56
C TYR A 343 -0.17 15.37 -10.91
N LEU A 344 0.60 14.29 -10.94
CA LEU A 344 2.04 14.31 -10.66
C LEU A 344 2.77 13.44 -11.68
N TYR A 345 4.10 13.53 -11.70
CA TYR A 345 4.94 12.73 -12.58
C TYR A 345 5.75 11.75 -11.73
N VAL A 346 5.86 10.53 -12.21
CA VAL A 346 6.62 9.46 -11.57
C VAL A 346 7.46 8.73 -12.61
N LYS A 347 8.48 8.03 -12.17
CA LYS A 347 9.37 7.24 -13.02
C LYS A 347 8.59 6.28 -13.91
N ALA A 348 8.89 6.27 -15.19
CA ALA A 348 8.24 5.42 -16.17
C ALA A 348 8.71 3.96 -16.06
N TYR A 349 7.88 3.02 -16.54
CA TYR A 349 8.27 1.63 -16.82
C TYR A 349 9.55 1.60 -17.67
N GLY A 350 10.49 0.71 -17.36
CA GLY A 350 11.81 0.67 -17.96
C GLY A 350 12.84 1.56 -17.23
N GLY A 351 12.40 2.47 -16.39
CA GLY A 351 13.25 3.31 -15.56
C GLY A 351 13.76 4.58 -16.25
N GLU A 352 13.41 4.81 -17.51
CA GLU A 352 13.77 6.01 -18.26
C GLU A 352 12.58 6.95 -18.45
N GLY A 353 12.78 8.25 -18.17
CA GLY A 353 11.74 9.27 -18.25
C GLY A 353 10.68 9.18 -17.17
N GLU A 354 9.64 9.99 -17.34
CA GLU A 354 8.53 10.12 -16.40
C GLU A 354 7.18 9.95 -17.10
N VAL A 355 6.19 9.48 -16.35
CA VAL A 355 4.78 9.36 -16.79
C VAL A 355 3.87 10.13 -15.87
N ARG A 356 2.80 10.67 -16.44
CA ARG A 356 1.75 11.38 -15.71
C ARG A 356 0.88 10.39 -14.94
N THR A 357 0.71 10.65 -13.65
CA THR A 357 -0.14 9.85 -12.74
C THR A 357 -1.00 10.76 -11.86
N THR A 358 -1.72 10.18 -10.90
CA THR A 358 -2.48 10.89 -9.88
C THR A 358 -1.93 10.57 -8.50
N TYR A 359 -2.18 11.43 -7.49
CA TYR A 359 -1.82 11.14 -6.10
C TYR A 359 -2.42 9.82 -5.58
N VAL A 360 -3.63 9.48 -6.02
CA VAL A 360 -4.31 8.23 -5.63
C VAL A 360 -3.59 7.02 -6.24
N TRP A 361 -3.21 7.08 -7.51
CA TRP A 361 -2.49 5.98 -8.15
C TRP A 361 -1.06 5.84 -7.65
N ASP A 362 -0.39 6.95 -7.33
CA ASP A 362 0.93 6.90 -6.70
C ASP A 362 0.86 6.26 -5.31
N LYS A 363 -0.20 6.53 -4.54
CA LYS A 363 -0.45 5.85 -3.27
C LYS A 363 -0.63 4.34 -3.44
N PHE A 364 -1.35 3.90 -4.48
CA PHE A 364 -1.49 2.48 -4.80
C PHE A 364 -0.16 1.85 -5.20
N ARG A 365 0.65 2.57 -6.00
CA ARG A 365 2.01 2.16 -6.39
C ARG A 365 2.92 1.97 -5.19
N ASN A 366 2.97 2.95 -4.30
CA ASN A 366 3.78 2.88 -3.08
C ASN A 366 3.35 1.70 -2.18
N GLN A 367 2.06 1.36 -2.13
CA GLN A 367 1.60 0.17 -1.41
C GLN A 367 2.09 -1.13 -2.07
N PHE A 368 2.09 -1.21 -3.41
CA PHE A 368 2.69 -2.36 -4.11
C PHE A 368 4.16 -2.51 -3.80
N GLU A 369 4.94 -1.42 -3.81
CA GLU A 369 6.36 -1.44 -3.49
C GLU A 369 6.62 -1.97 -2.07
N ALA A 370 5.82 -1.55 -1.09
CA ALA A 370 5.90 -2.07 0.27
C ALA A 370 5.52 -3.56 0.37
N ASP A 371 4.45 -3.97 -0.33
CA ASP A 371 4.00 -5.37 -0.37
C ASP A 371 5.05 -6.27 -1.06
N ILE A 372 5.69 -5.79 -2.13
CA ILE A 372 6.77 -6.48 -2.86
C ILE A 372 8.00 -6.62 -1.97
N GLU A 373 8.41 -5.56 -1.27
CA GLU A 373 9.55 -5.63 -0.34
C GLU A 373 9.32 -6.71 0.74
N GLN A 374 8.12 -6.78 1.29
CA GLN A 374 7.80 -7.80 2.30
C GLN A 374 7.73 -9.21 1.73
N SER A 375 7.11 -9.38 0.57
CA SER A 375 6.90 -10.69 -0.04
C SER A 375 8.16 -11.28 -0.65
N SER A 376 9.07 -10.45 -1.16
CA SER A 376 10.38 -10.89 -1.68
C SER A 376 11.23 -11.58 -0.61
N LYS A 377 11.15 -11.13 0.65
CA LYS A 377 11.79 -11.79 1.82
C LYS A 377 11.24 -13.20 2.11
N LYS A 378 10.19 -13.62 1.41
CA LYS A 378 9.53 -14.93 1.49
C LYS A 378 9.52 -15.65 0.15
N ASP A 379 10.51 -15.39 -0.69
CA ASP A 379 10.73 -16.03 -1.99
C ASP A 379 9.58 -15.82 -2.99
N VAL A 380 8.90 -14.68 -2.92
CA VAL A 380 7.89 -14.27 -3.92
C VAL A 380 8.52 -13.30 -4.90
N THR A 381 8.43 -13.62 -6.19
CA THR A 381 8.86 -12.74 -7.28
C THR A 381 7.66 -12.05 -7.89
N THR A 382 7.73 -10.72 -8.01
CA THR A 382 6.69 -9.93 -8.66
C THR A 382 7.17 -9.45 -10.02
N TYR A 383 6.33 -9.63 -11.04
CA TYR A 383 6.56 -9.19 -12.42
C TYR A 383 5.59 -8.07 -12.77
N ASN A 384 6.13 -6.93 -13.19
CA ASN A 384 5.34 -5.85 -13.80
C ASN A 384 5.36 -6.06 -15.33
N CYS A 385 4.25 -6.54 -15.88
CA CYS A 385 4.13 -6.86 -17.29
C CYS A 385 3.27 -5.86 -18.08
N THR A 386 3.12 -4.64 -17.58
CA THR A 386 2.30 -3.59 -18.23
C THR A 386 2.89 -3.10 -19.55
N GLN A 387 4.21 -3.19 -19.71
CA GLN A 387 4.92 -2.69 -20.90
C GLN A 387 4.63 -1.21 -21.19
N GLY A 388 4.48 -0.42 -20.12
CA GLY A 388 4.18 0.99 -20.07
C GLY A 388 3.64 1.38 -18.69
N GLY A 389 3.27 2.66 -18.51
CA GLY A 389 2.81 3.18 -17.24
C GLY A 389 3.94 3.50 -16.25
N ALA A 390 3.61 3.54 -14.97
CA ALA A 390 4.56 3.84 -13.90
C ALA A 390 5.42 2.61 -13.55
N ARG A 391 6.68 2.88 -13.24
CA ARG A 391 7.56 1.89 -12.64
C ARG A 391 7.05 1.53 -11.24
N ILE A 392 7.11 0.23 -10.92
CA ILE A 392 6.81 -0.30 -9.57
C ILE A 392 8.12 -0.89 -9.05
N GLU A 393 8.78 -0.22 -8.10
CA GLU A 393 10.08 -0.64 -7.60
C GLU A 393 10.01 -2.01 -6.90
N GLY A 394 11.08 -2.79 -7.04
CA GLY A 394 11.16 -4.16 -6.54
C GLY A 394 10.52 -5.21 -7.43
N SER A 395 9.77 -4.82 -8.47
CA SER A 395 9.24 -5.75 -9.47
C SER A 395 10.21 -5.95 -10.65
N ILE A 396 10.12 -7.12 -11.29
CA ILE A 396 10.82 -7.39 -12.55
C ILE A 396 9.95 -6.90 -13.70
N GLU A 397 10.44 -5.93 -14.45
CA GLU A 397 9.77 -5.41 -15.63
C GLU A 397 10.09 -6.29 -16.86
N LYS A 398 9.07 -6.94 -17.42
CA LYS A 398 9.24 -7.89 -18.51
C LYS A 398 7.97 -7.99 -19.36
N PRO A 399 8.08 -8.25 -20.71
CA PRO A 399 6.93 -8.47 -21.56
C PRO A 399 6.07 -9.64 -21.08
N PHE A 400 4.73 -9.47 -21.10
CA PHE A 400 3.80 -10.45 -20.56
C PHE A 400 3.88 -11.82 -21.24
N LEU A 401 3.97 -11.85 -22.57
CA LEU A 401 4.08 -13.11 -23.33
C LEU A 401 5.34 -13.90 -22.93
N GLU A 402 6.47 -13.22 -22.84
CA GLU A 402 7.76 -13.81 -22.47
C GLU A 402 7.72 -14.36 -21.05
N THR A 403 7.20 -13.58 -20.11
CA THR A 403 7.01 -13.99 -18.71
C THR A 403 6.14 -15.25 -18.62
N MET A 404 5.03 -15.30 -19.35
CA MET A 404 4.16 -16.47 -19.33
C MET A 404 4.81 -17.70 -19.99
N GLN A 405 5.58 -17.53 -21.04
CA GLN A 405 6.33 -18.63 -21.67
C GLN A 405 7.37 -19.24 -20.72
N GLU A 406 8.03 -18.42 -19.92
CA GLU A 406 8.98 -18.90 -18.92
C GLU A 406 8.30 -19.58 -17.74
N LEU A 407 7.29 -18.93 -17.14
CA LEU A 407 6.64 -19.42 -15.94
C LEU A 407 5.72 -20.63 -16.18
N CYS A 408 5.27 -20.82 -17.42
CA CYS A 408 4.35 -21.91 -17.79
C CYS A 408 4.99 -22.93 -18.75
N LYS A 409 6.31 -23.12 -18.71
CA LYS A 409 7.03 -24.08 -19.59
C LYS A 409 6.42 -25.47 -19.56
N ASP A 410 6.09 -25.97 -18.37
CA ASP A 410 5.57 -27.33 -18.16
C ASP A 410 4.10 -27.48 -18.54
N LYS A 411 3.40 -26.39 -18.89
CA LYS A 411 1.97 -26.35 -19.25
C LYS A 411 1.06 -27.17 -18.30
N LYS A 412 1.41 -27.19 -17.01
CA LYS A 412 0.62 -27.87 -15.99
C LYS A 412 -0.73 -27.19 -15.85
N GLN A 413 -1.79 -27.88 -16.21
CA GLN A 413 -3.14 -27.35 -16.05
C GLN A 413 -3.48 -27.13 -14.57
N LYS A 414 -4.16 -26.02 -14.29
CA LYS A 414 -4.61 -25.72 -12.94
C LYS A 414 -5.71 -26.68 -12.49
N ASN A 415 -5.62 -27.11 -11.24
CA ASN A 415 -6.68 -27.85 -10.57
C ASN A 415 -6.97 -27.14 -9.23
N LEU A 416 -8.03 -26.34 -9.21
CA LEU A 416 -8.45 -25.58 -8.05
C LEU A 416 -9.74 -26.16 -7.46
N PRO A 417 -9.65 -26.96 -6.39
CA PRO A 417 -10.80 -27.64 -5.82
C PRO A 417 -11.84 -26.65 -5.27
N ASN A 418 -13.10 -27.04 -5.37
CA ASN A 418 -14.20 -26.28 -4.78
C ASN A 418 -14.27 -26.46 -3.28
N ILE A 419 -14.74 -25.42 -2.58
CA ILE A 419 -15.11 -25.48 -1.15
C ILE A 419 -16.64 -25.59 -1.02
N ALA A 420 -17.09 -26.16 0.07
CA ALA A 420 -18.51 -26.18 0.42
C ALA A 420 -18.94 -24.84 1.05
N PRO A 421 -20.18 -24.43 0.90
CA PRO A 421 -20.73 -23.30 1.64
C PRO A 421 -20.75 -23.61 3.15
N ILE A 422 -20.79 -22.56 3.97
CA ILE A 422 -20.87 -22.67 5.42
C ILE A 422 -22.21 -23.37 5.77
N LYS A 423 -22.14 -24.38 6.66
CA LYS A 423 -23.34 -25.07 7.12
C LYS A 423 -24.01 -24.28 8.25
N GLU A 424 -25.34 -24.27 8.26
CA GLU A 424 -26.17 -23.57 9.24
C GLU A 424 -25.80 -23.88 10.71
N LYS A 425 -25.48 -25.15 11.02
CA LYS A 425 -25.01 -25.56 12.37
C LYS A 425 -23.72 -24.87 12.85
N ARG A 426 -22.84 -24.50 11.93
CA ARG A 426 -21.62 -23.76 12.27
C ARG A 426 -21.94 -22.30 12.57
N THR A 427 -22.85 -21.72 11.79
CA THR A 427 -23.30 -20.33 11.94
C THR A 427 -23.88 -20.10 13.34
N ASN A 428 -24.78 -20.97 13.80
CA ASN A 428 -25.42 -20.86 15.13
C ASN A 428 -24.41 -20.98 16.29
N LYS A 429 -23.36 -21.80 16.14
CA LYS A 429 -22.33 -21.97 17.17
C LYS A 429 -21.37 -20.77 17.24
N ASP A 430 -21.13 -20.09 16.11
CA ASP A 430 -20.20 -18.96 16.04
C ASP A 430 -20.90 -17.62 16.37
N MET A 431 -22.23 -17.61 16.49
CA MET A 431 -23.06 -16.43 16.88
C MET A 431 -23.33 -16.40 18.40
N LEU A 432 -23.09 -17.46 19.13
CA LEU A 432 -23.16 -17.56 20.58
C LEU A 432 -21.77 -17.40 21.20
#